data_7da13fc590ec99185d8fef8fc0802be9
#
_entry.id   7da13fc590ec99185d8fef8fc0802be9
#
_cell.length_a   1.000
_cell.length_b   1.000
_cell.length_c   1.000
_cell.angle_alpha   90.00
_cell.angle_beta   90.00
_cell.angle_gamma   90.00
#
_symmetry.space_group_name_H-M   'P 1'
#
loop_
_entity.id
_entity.type
_entity.pdbx_description
1 polymer ?
#
loop_
_entity_poly.entity_id
_entity_poly.type
_entity_poly.pdbx_seq_one_letter_code
_entity_poly.pdbx_strand_id
1 'polypeptide(L)'
;IAGLNGVENMRSLSRNGFSQVTVIFKESSNLYFMRQQVTERLAQARPNLPAGVEPQMGPVSTGLGEVFHYSVEYEFPDGKGAKVKDGEPGWQSDGSFLTERGERLTDRVSKLAYLRTVQDWIIRPQLRTTAGVADVDSLGGYVKQFVVEPDAAKMAAYGISFEELAQALEDANLSVGANFIRRSGESYLVRADARIKSADEIARAVIAQRQGVPITVGQVANINVGGELRSGAASRNGYETVVGSALMLVGANSRTVAQAVGDKLEEIKKTLPPGVVIVPTLNRSQLVMATIKTVAKNLVEGAALVVVILFALLGNWRAAVIA
;
A
#
# COMPACT_ATOMS: atom_id res chain seq x y z
N ILE A 1 -6.48 -27.00 -4.22
CA ILE A 1 -7.58 -26.23 -4.86
C ILE A 1 -8.19 -27.04 -6.00
N ALA A 2 -7.42 -27.93 -6.64
CA ALA A 2 -7.97 -28.85 -7.63
C ALA A 2 -9.13 -29.68 -7.03
N GLY A 3 -10.19 -29.91 -7.83
CA GLY A 3 -11.38 -30.67 -7.40
C GLY A 3 -12.48 -29.85 -6.74
N LEU A 4 -12.36 -28.52 -6.66
CA LEU A 4 -13.48 -27.66 -6.28
C LEU A 4 -14.54 -27.64 -7.39
N ASN A 5 -15.80 -27.74 -6.99
CA ASN A 5 -16.90 -27.68 -7.95
C ASN A 5 -16.96 -26.29 -8.61
N GLY A 6 -17.25 -26.26 -9.92
CA GLY A 6 -17.38 -25.02 -10.67
C GLY A 6 -16.05 -24.39 -11.12
N VAL A 7 -14.90 -24.99 -10.86
CA VAL A 7 -13.62 -24.55 -11.44
C VAL A 7 -13.63 -24.82 -12.94
N GLU A 8 -13.40 -23.76 -13.71
CA GLU A 8 -13.28 -23.84 -15.19
C GLU A 8 -11.80 -23.93 -15.60
N ASN A 9 -10.95 -23.15 -14.95
CA ASN A 9 -9.52 -23.15 -15.25
C ASN A 9 -8.72 -22.82 -13.98
N MET A 10 -7.50 -23.35 -13.92
CA MET A 10 -6.54 -23.05 -12.86
C MET A 10 -5.15 -22.97 -13.44
N ARG A 11 -4.40 -21.95 -13.09
CA ARG A 11 -3.01 -21.77 -13.49
C ARG A 11 -2.19 -21.23 -12.34
N SER A 12 -0.94 -21.60 -12.34
CA SER A 12 0.03 -21.14 -11.33
C SER A 12 1.24 -20.51 -12.00
N LEU A 13 1.79 -19.52 -11.33
CA LEU A 13 3.06 -18.88 -11.66
C LEU A 13 3.93 -18.91 -10.42
N SER A 14 5.11 -19.51 -10.52
CA SER A 14 6.08 -19.54 -9.44
C SER A 14 7.43 -19.04 -9.94
N ARG A 15 8.02 -18.10 -9.23
CA ARG A 15 9.37 -17.56 -9.50
C ARG A 15 9.94 -16.98 -8.21
N ASN A 16 11.24 -17.03 -8.05
CA ASN A 16 12.05 -16.38 -7.00
C ASN A 16 11.27 -15.88 -5.77
N GLY A 17 10.90 -16.79 -4.86
CA GLY A 17 10.20 -16.44 -3.62
C GLY A 17 8.72 -16.04 -3.75
N PHE A 18 8.17 -16.00 -4.96
CA PHE A 18 6.77 -15.67 -5.22
C PHE A 18 6.04 -16.81 -5.91
N SER A 19 4.86 -17.14 -5.42
CA SER A 19 3.95 -18.10 -6.07
C SER A 19 2.53 -17.55 -6.08
N GLN A 20 1.91 -17.57 -7.25
CA GLN A 20 0.52 -17.14 -7.44
C GLN A 20 -0.28 -18.25 -8.10
N VAL A 21 -1.43 -18.58 -7.52
CA VAL A 21 -2.40 -19.50 -8.10
C VAL A 21 -3.65 -18.71 -8.48
N THR A 22 -3.98 -18.70 -9.76
CA THR A 22 -5.20 -18.09 -10.29
C THR A 22 -6.22 -19.17 -10.57
N VAL A 23 -7.39 -19.06 -9.96
CA VAL A 23 -8.52 -19.99 -10.13
C VAL A 23 -9.66 -19.25 -10.81
N ILE A 24 -10.12 -19.77 -11.94
CA ILE A 24 -11.24 -19.22 -12.70
C ILE A 24 -12.42 -20.16 -12.51
N PHE A 25 -13.52 -19.63 -12.01
CA PHE A 25 -14.77 -20.33 -11.82
C PHE A 25 -15.76 -20.00 -12.92
N LYS A 26 -16.74 -20.86 -13.16
CA LYS A 26 -17.83 -20.61 -14.09
C LYS A 26 -18.57 -19.33 -13.70
N GLU A 27 -19.04 -18.58 -14.69
CA GLU A 27 -19.70 -17.28 -14.50
C GLU A 27 -20.95 -17.36 -13.60
N SER A 28 -21.66 -18.52 -13.63
CA SER A 28 -22.82 -18.80 -12.78
C SER A 28 -22.49 -19.04 -11.29
N SER A 29 -21.21 -19.10 -10.92
CA SER A 29 -20.78 -19.43 -9.55
C SER A 29 -20.94 -18.23 -8.63
N ASN A 30 -21.37 -18.49 -7.38
CA ASN A 30 -21.38 -17.44 -6.36
C ASN A 30 -19.94 -17.16 -5.88
N LEU A 31 -19.44 -15.96 -6.15
CA LEU A 31 -18.07 -15.54 -5.85
C LEU A 31 -17.70 -15.73 -4.37
N TYR A 32 -18.58 -15.34 -3.44
CA TYR A 32 -18.27 -15.41 -2.01
C TYR A 32 -18.23 -16.85 -1.52
N PHE A 33 -19.13 -17.70 -2.02
CA PHE A 33 -19.10 -19.12 -1.72
C PHE A 33 -17.83 -19.78 -2.25
N MET A 34 -17.42 -19.47 -3.48
CA MET A 34 -16.17 -20.01 -4.04
C MET A 34 -14.95 -19.55 -3.24
N ARG A 35 -14.92 -18.29 -2.80
CA ARG A 35 -13.85 -17.78 -1.93
C ARG A 35 -13.79 -18.53 -0.60
N GLN A 36 -14.90 -18.83 0.00
CA GLN A 36 -14.96 -19.65 1.23
C GLN A 36 -14.38 -21.04 0.98
N GLN A 37 -14.77 -21.71 -0.10
CA GLN A 37 -14.22 -23.01 -0.48
C GLN A 37 -12.70 -22.97 -0.69
N VAL A 38 -12.17 -21.91 -1.35
CA VAL A 38 -10.74 -21.72 -1.49
C VAL A 38 -10.07 -21.51 -0.14
N THR A 39 -10.66 -20.72 0.76
CA THR A 39 -10.14 -20.50 2.12
C THR A 39 -10.01 -21.81 2.90
N GLU A 40 -11.02 -22.66 2.83
CA GLU A 40 -11.02 -23.97 3.49
C GLU A 40 -9.91 -24.87 2.92
N ARG A 41 -9.71 -24.86 1.59
CA ARG A 41 -8.59 -25.61 0.95
C ARG A 41 -7.24 -25.07 1.31
N LEU A 42 -7.09 -23.74 1.44
CA LEU A 42 -5.84 -23.12 1.88
C LEU A 42 -5.52 -23.51 3.34
N ALA A 43 -6.52 -23.52 4.22
CA ALA A 43 -6.34 -23.96 5.60
C ALA A 43 -5.87 -25.42 5.68
N GLN A 44 -6.42 -26.30 4.84
CA GLN A 44 -6.02 -27.71 4.75
C GLN A 44 -4.60 -27.88 4.17
N ALA A 45 -4.16 -26.99 3.29
CA ALA A 45 -2.85 -27.03 2.65
C ALA A 45 -1.72 -26.46 3.54
N ARG A 46 -2.03 -25.56 4.47
CA ARG A 46 -1.04 -24.87 5.34
C ARG A 46 -0.03 -25.81 6.00
N PRO A 47 -0.42 -26.92 6.63
CA PRO A 47 0.53 -27.83 7.28
C PRO A 47 1.55 -28.48 6.33
N ASN A 48 1.24 -28.50 5.02
CA ASN A 48 2.08 -29.09 3.98
C ASN A 48 2.96 -28.07 3.23
N LEU A 49 2.89 -26.81 3.61
CA LEU A 49 3.73 -25.75 3.04
C LEU A 49 5.05 -25.66 3.79
N PRO A 50 6.13 -25.20 3.14
CA PRO A 50 7.38 -24.93 3.81
C PRO A 50 7.21 -23.95 4.97
N ALA A 51 8.06 -24.07 6.00
CA ALA A 51 8.04 -23.15 7.13
C ALA A 51 8.21 -21.68 6.66
N GLY A 52 7.42 -20.78 7.24
CA GLY A 52 7.44 -19.35 6.90
C GLY A 52 6.61 -18.97 5.66
N VAL A 53 5.99 -19.93 4.96
CA VAL A 53 5.10 -19.64 3.82
C VAL A 53 3.66 -19.52 4.28
N GLU A 54 3.09 -18.30 4.18
CA GLU A 54 1.70 -18.04 4.47
C GLU A 54 0.91 -17.67 3.20
N PRO A 55 0.00 -18.54 2.74
CA PRO A 55 -0.82 -18.23 1.57
C PRO A 55 -1.87 -17.17 1.92
N GLN A 56 -1.97 -16.16 1.07
CA GLN A 56 -2.95 -15.08 1.20
C GLN A 56 -3.89 -15.06 -0.01
N MET A 57 -5.17 -14.77 0.21
CA MET A 57 -6.12 -14.57 -0.86
C MET A 57 -6.10 -13.12 -1.33
N GLY A 58 -6.10 -12.92 -2.65
CA GLY A 58 -6.26 -11.60 -3.26
C GLY A 58 -7.59 -10.92 -2.90
N PRO A 59 -7.72 -9.61 -3.11
CA PRO A 59 -8.94 -8.84 -2.83
C PRO A 59 -10.13 -9.30 -3.69
N VAL A 60 -11.34 -8.92 -3.30
CA VAL A 60 -12.59 -9.17 -4.06
C VAL A 60 -12.69 -8.11 -5.17
N SER A 61 -11.78 -8.17 -6.11
CA SER A 61 -11.71 -7.25 -7.24
C SER A 61 -11.35 -7.99 -8.54
N THR A 62 -11.46 -7.30 -9.66
CA THR A 62 -10.99 -7.76 -10.97
C THR A 62 -9.97 -6.77 -11.52
N GLY A 63 -9.23 -7.14 -12.57
CA GLY A 63 -8.32 -6.21 -13.28
C GLY A 63 -9.00 -4.96 -13.85
N LEU A 64 -10.33 -4.99 -14.03
CA LEU A 64 -11.14 -3.83 -14.39
C LEU A 64 -11.56 -2.99 -13.17
N GLY A 65 -11.26 -3.45 -11.97
CA GLY A 65 -11.62 -2.82 -10.70
C GLY A 65 -10.76 -1.63 -10.32
N GLU A 66 -9.69 -1.34 -11.01
CA GLU A 66 -8.88 -0.14 -10.80
C GLU A 66 -9.67 1.09 -11.25
N VAL A 67 -10.22 1.85 -10.32
CA VAL A 67 -11.14 2.96 -10.61
C VAL A 67 -10.53 4.33 -10.38
N PHE A 68 -9.45 4.40 -9.59
CA PHE A 68 -8.80 5.64 -9.26
C PHE A 68 -7.29 5.42 -9.04
N HIS A 69 -6.45 6.20 -9.73
CA HIS A 69 -5.02 6.22 -9.50
C HIS A 69 -4.59 7.61 -9.05
N TYR A 70 -3.60 7.65 -8.18
CA TYR A 70 -3.00 8.89 -7.70
C TYR A 70 -1.51 8.70 -7.44
N SER A 71 -0.75 9.76 -7.54
CA SER A 71 0.66 9.78 -7.10
C SER A 71 0.78 10.42 -5.72
N VAL A 72 1.71 9.90 -4.92
CA VAL A 72 2.18 10.46 -3.67
C VAL A 72 3.57 10.98 -3.92
N GLU A 73 3.76 12.26 -3.82
CA GLU A 73 4.99 12.91 -4.23
C GLU A 73 5.34 14.10 -3.32
N TYR A 74 6.55 14.59 -3.43
CA TYR A 74 6.89 15.86 -2.80
C TYR A 74 6.30 17.01 -3.62
N GLU A 75 5.71 17.99 -2.93
CA GLU A 75 5.15 19.20 -3.56
C GLU A 75 6.21 19.91 -4.44
N PHE A 76 7.45 19.94 -3.97
CA PHE A 76 8.60 20.45 -4.67
C PHE A 76 9.62 19.32 -4.88
N PRO A 77 9.62 18.64 -6.02
CA PRO A 77 10.60 17.60 -6.30
C PRO A 77 12.03 18.13 -6.18
N ASP A 78 12.90 17.38 -5.49
CA ASP A 78 14.28 17.76 -5.18
C ASP A 78 14.43 19.11 -4.45
N GLY A 79 13.37 19.62 -3.82
CA GLY A 79 13.38 20.88 -3.09
C GLY A 79 13.38 22.13 -3.96
N LYS A 80 13.31 22.01 -5.28
CA LYS A 80 13.39 23.16 -6.20
C LYS A 80 12.13 24.03 -6.08
N GLY A 81 12.31 25.25 -5.57
CA GLY A 81 11.23 26.22 -5.35
C GLY A 81 10.53 26.09 -4.00
N ALA A 82 10.93 25.16 -3.15
CA ALA A 82 10.41 25.04 -1.79
C ALA A 82 10.80 26.28 -0.95
N LYS A 83 9.89 26.68 -0.07
CA LYS A 83 10.22 27.63 1.00
C LYS A 83 10.92 26.84 2.11
N VAL A 84 12.24 27.02 2.19
CA VAL A 84 13.06 26.31 3.15
C VAL A 84 13.08 27.06 4.49
N LYS A 85 12.89 26.32 5.58
CA LYS A 85 13.11 26.74 6.96
C LYS A 85 13.84 25.63 7.70
N ASP A 86 15.13 25.80 7.90
CA ASP A 86 15.97 24.81 8.53
C ASP A 86 15.49 24.49 9.96
N GLY A 87 15.39 23.17 10.25
CA GLY A 87 14.90 22.70 11.53
C GLY A 87 13.37 22.51 11.62
N GLU A 88 12.59 23.01 10.64
CA GLU A 88 11.16 22.69 10.52
C GLU A 88 10.92 21.52 9.55
N PRO A 89 9.84 20.72 9.71
CA PRO A 89 9.50 19.66 8.77
C PRO A 89 9.37 20.17 7.34
N GLY A 90 10.00 19.48 6.39
CA GLY A 90 10.06 19.87 4.98
C GLY A 90 11.47 19.90 4.44
N TRP A 91 11.66 20.52 3.26
CA TRP A 91 12.97 20.66 2.64
C TRP A 91 13.89 21.56 3.44
N GLN A 92 15.16 21.14 3.54
CA GLN A 92 16.23 21.87 4.23
C GLN A 92 17.20 22.50 3.21
N SER A 93 17.97 23.50 3.64
CA SER A 93 18.95 24.20 2.78
C SER A 93 20.04 23.29 2.20
N ASP A 94 20.34 22.18 2.87
CA ASP A 94 21.31 21.17 2.42
C ASP A 94 20.71 20.14 1.42
N GLY A 95 19.46 20.33 0.98
CA GLY A 95 18.76 19.41 0.07
C GLY A 95 18.24 18.12 0.73
N SER A 96 18.36 17.99 2.05
CA SER A 96 17.68 16.93 2.81
C SER A 96 16.21 17.27 3.04
N PHE A 97 15.42 16.27 3.41
CA PHE A 97 14.04 16.45 3.82
C PHE A 97 13.89 16.05 5.29
N LEU A 98 13.36 16.93 6.13
CA LEU A 98 13.11 16.68 7.53
C LEU A 98 11.67 16.24 7.72
N THR A 99 11.46 15.06 8.33
CA THR A 99 10.12 14.55 8.64
C THR A 99 9.57 15.18 9.91
N GLU A 100 8.24 15.07 10.15
CA GLU A 100 7.60 15.53 11.40
C GLU A 100 8.16 14.84 12.67
N ARG A 101 8.75 13.64 12.49
CA ARG A 101 9.39 12.89 13.58
C ARG A 101 10.85 13.25 13.82
N GLY A 102 11.37 14.25 13.08
CA GLY A 102 12.77 14.68 13.18
C GLY A 102 13.76 13.77 12.42
N GLU A 103 13.30 12.81 11.61
CA GLU A 103 14.16 11.99 10.78
C GLU A 103 14.61 12.80 9.56
N ARG A 104 15.94 12.89 9.33
CA ARG A 104 16.52 13.60 8.21
C ARG A 104 16.79 12.64 7.06
N LEU A 105 16.13 12.86 5.94
CA LEU A 105 16.24 12.05 4.72
C LEU A 105 17.21 12.72 3.75
N THR A 106 18.38 12.14 3.58
CA THR A 106 19.45 12.73 2.77
C THR A 106 19.53 12.14 1.36
N ASP A 107 19.32 10.84 1.24
CA ASP A 107 19.46 10.10 -0.01
C ASP A 107 18.11 9.83 -0.69
N ARG A 108 18.17 9.36 -1.95
CA ARG A 108 16.98 9.06 -2.76
C ARG A 108 16.17 7.92 -2.19
N VAL A 109 16.83 6.89 -1.64
CA VAL A 109 16.13 5.69 -1.13
C VAL A 109 15.30 6.05 0.09
N SER A 110 15.90 6.78 1.05
CA SER A 110 15.20 7.23 2.26
C SER A 110 14.02 8.15 1.94
N LYS A 111 14.17 9.08 0.99
CA LYS A 111 13.09 9.97 0.54
C LYS A 111 11.94 9.20 -0.10
N LEU A 112 12.22 8.23 -0.96
CA LEU A 112 11.20 7.40 -1.60
C LEU A 112 10.58 6.39 -0.63
N ALA A 113 11.34 5.90 0.34
CA ALA A 113 10.82 5.05 1.41
C ALA A 113 9.85 5.83 2.33
N TYR A 114 10.10 7.10 2.54
CA TYR A 114 9.17 7.96 3.28
C TYR A 114 7.84 8.14 2.55
N LEU A 115 7.86 8.47 1.24
CA LEU A 115 6.63 8.55 0.43
C LEU A 115 5.85 7.22 0.45
N ARG A 116 6.58 6.09 0.37
CA ARG A 116 5.96 4.77 0.46
C ARG A 116 5.36 4.52 1.85
N THR A 117 6.02 4.96 2.91
CA THR A 117 5.50 4.89 4.28
C THR A 117 4.22 5.71 4.43
N VAL A 118 4.18 6.94 3.88
CA VAL A 118 2.97 7.77 3.87
C VAL A 118 1.83 7.08 3.13
N GLN A 119 2.12 6.48 1.95
CA GLN A 119 1.12 5.73 1.19
C GLN A 119 0.57 4.54 1.98
N ASP A 120 1.45 3.70 2.53
CA ASP A 120 1.05 2.41 3.11
C ASP A 120 0.44 2.56 4.52
N TRP A 121 0.83 3.58 5.30
CA TRP A 121 0.43 3.75 6.68
C TRP A 121 -0.52 4.92 6.96
N ILE A 122 -0.60 5.91 6.07
CA ILE A 122 -1.51 7.06 6.23
C ILE A 122 -2.65 7.00 5.22
N ILE A 123 -2.33 6.86 3.92
CA ILE A 123 -3.32 6.98 2.86
C ILE A 123 -4.11 5.67 2.68
N ARG A 124 -3.42 4.56 2.47
CA ARG A 124 -4.03 3.24 2.21
C ARG A 124 -5.05 2.82 3.28
N PRO A 125 -4.76 2.89 4.59
CA PRO A 125 -5.72 2.49 5.61
C PRO A 125 -7.00 3.33 5.60
N GLN A 126 -6.88 4.64 5.36
CA GLN A 126 -8.03 5.53 5.29
C GLN A 126 -8.89 5.29 4.05
N LEU A 127 -8.25 5.05 2.89
CA LEU A 127 -8.98 4.76 1.65
C LEU A 127 -9.70 3.41 1.71
N ARG A 128 -9.13 2.41 2.38
CA ARG A 128 -9.77 1.09 2.55
C ARG A 128 -11.07 1.14 3.34
N THR A 129 -11.32 2.22 4.10
CA THR A 129 -12.62 2.42 4.78
C THR A 129 -13.70 3.00 3.87
N THR A 130 -13.36 3.39 2.64
CA THR A 130 -14.31 3.97 1.68
C THR A 130 -15.26 2.90 1.15
N ALA A 131 -16.55 3.18 1.15
CA ALA A 131 -17.55 2.25 0.68
C ALA A 131 -17.31 1.84 -0.79
N GLY A 132 -17.34 0.54 -1.07
CA GLY A 132 -17.12 -0.01 -2.40
C GLY A 132 -15.65 -0.21 -2.79
N VAL A 133 -14.68 0.18 -1.95
CA VAL A 133 -13.26 -0.12 -2.13
C VAL A 133 -12.97 -1.52 -1.61
N ALA A 134 -12.35 -2.36 -2.45
CA ALA A 134 -11.92 -3.71 -2.11
C ALA A 134 -10.53 -3.72 -1.46
N ASP A 135 -9.61 -2.97 -2.02
CA ASP A 135 -8.25 -2.74 -1.51
C ASP A 135 -7.63 -1.52 -2.19
N VAL A 136 -6.44 -1.15 -1.75
CA VAL A 136 -5.62 -0.10 -2.35
C VAL A 136 -4.23 -0.67 -2.54
N ASP A 137 -3.78 -0.73 -3.80
CA ASP A 137 -2.43 -1.16 -4.14
C ASP A 137 -1.45 0.00 -4.12
N SER A 138 -0.20 -0.31 -3.84
CA SER A 138 0.91 0.64 -3.81
C SER A 138 2.02 0.18 -4.77
N LEU A 139 2.44 1.05 -5.66
CA LEU A 139 3.51 0.80 -6.64
C LEU A 139 4.59 1.89 -6.53
N GLY A 140 5.85 1.48 -6.64
CA GLY A 140 6.98 2.40 -6.54
C GLY A 140 7.41 2.71 -5.10
N GLY A 141 8.40 3.56 -4.97
CA GLY A 141 9.08 3.81 -3.70
C GLY A 141 9.83 2.58 -3.18
N TYR A 142 10.19 2.60 -1.91
CA TYR A 142 10.82 1.48 -1.21
C TYR A 142 10.06 1.19 0.08
N VAL A 143 9.81 -0.07 0.38
CA VAL A 143 9.35 -0.46 1.72
C VAL A 143 10.55 -0.33 2.66
N LYS A 144 10.41 0.53 3.68
CA LYS A 144 11.46 0.80 4.67
C LYS A 144 11.78 -0.45 5.45
N GLN A 145 13.06 -0.84 5.50
CA GLN A 145 13.55 -1.99 6.25
C GLN A 145 14.76 -1.61 7.07
N PHE A 146 14.96 -2.29 8.20
CA PHE A 146 16.23 -2.35 8.87
C PHE A 146 17.04 -3.50 8.25
N VAL A 147 18.19 -3.17 7.68
CA VAL A 147 19.07 -4.13 7.04
C VAL A 147 20.22 -4.40 8.00
N VAL A 148 20.36 -5.65 8.43
CA VAL A 148 21.47 -6.14 9.24
C VAL A 148 22.43 -6.89 8.33
N GLU A 149 23.63 -6.34 8.15
CA GLU A 149 24.67 -6.88 7.29
C GLU A 149 25.76 -7.54 8.16
N PRO A 150 25.75 -8.87 8.32
CA PRO A 150 26.72 -9.57 9.16
C PRO A 150 28.14 -9.49 8.58
N ASP A 151 29.12 -9.27 9.45
CA ASP A 151 30.53 -9.35 9.12
C ASP A 151 31.06 -10.75 9.51
N ALA A 152 31.32 -11.59 8.52
CA ALA A 152 31.74 -12.95 8.73
C ALA A 152 33.03 -13.09 9.55
N ALA A 153 33.98 -12.14 9.40
CA ALA A 153 35.23 -12.15 10.15
C ALA A 153 35.01 -11.83 11.64
N LYS A 154 34.17 -10.83 11.91
CA LYS A 154 33.79 -10.48 13.29
C LYS A 154 32.96 -11.61 13.93
N MET A 155 32.00 -12.17 13.21
CA MET A 155 31.20 -13.30 13.69
C MET A 155 32.12 -14.48 14.10
N ALA A 156 33.06 -14.85 13.24
CA ALA A 156 34.02 -15.90 13.54
C ALA A 156 34.92 -15.58 14.74
N ALA A 157 35.39 -14.33 14.87
CA ALA A 157 36.22 -13.87 15.99
C ALA A 157 35.47 -13.94 17.34
N TYR A 158 34.17 -13.67 17.36
CA TYR A 158 33.33 -13.77 18.55
C TYR A 158 32.70 -15.17 18.76
N GLY A 159 32.89 -16.11 17.82
CA GLY A 159 32.28 -17.45 17.86
C GLY A 159 30.76 -17.41 17.76
N ILE A 160 30.20 -16.48 16.95
CA ILE A 160 28.76 -16.32 16.70
C ILE A 160 28.41 -16.95 15.37
N SER A 161 27.41 -17.84 15.37
CA SER A 161 26.83 -18.39 14.15
C SER A 161 25.76 -17.46 13.54
N PHE A 162 25.46 -17.67 12.27
CA PHE A 162 24.36 -16.94 11.60
C PHE A 162 23.00 -17.25 12.25
N GLU A 163 22.81 -18.49 12.70
CA GLU A 163 21.59 -18.94 13.37
C GLU A 163 21.40 -18.24 14.73
N GLU A 164 22.46 -18.11 15.53
CA GLU A 164 22.42 -17.37 16.80
C GLU A 164 22.08 -15.90 16.56
N LEU A 165 22.64 -15.27 15.52
CA LEU A 165 22.31 -13.88 15.17
C LEU A 165 20.83 -13.74 14.75
N ALA A 166 20.33 -14.63 13.90
CA ALA A 166 18.95 -14.59 13.43
C ALA A 166 17.97 -14.78 14.59
N GLN A 167 18.21 -15.78 15.45
CA GLN A 167 17.38 -16.05 16.62
C GLN A 167 17.37 -14.87 17.60
N ALA A 168 18.53 -14.25 17.83
CA ALA A 168 18.62 -13.10 18.72
C ALA A 168 17.83 -11.88 18.19
N LEU A 169 17.81 -11.68 16.87
CA LEU A 169 17.01 -10.62 16.23
C LEU A 169 15.50 -10.90 16.35
N GLU A 170 15.09 -12.15 16.18
CA GLU A 170 13.70 -12.57 16.39
C GLU A 170 13.27 -12.36 17.84
N ASP A 171 14.06 -12.80 18.81
CA ASP A 171 13.79 -12.68 20.24
C ASP A 171 13.77 -11.21 20.70
N ALA A 172 14.63 -10.36 20.14
CA ALA A 172 14.70 -8.95 20.46
C ALA A 172 13.49 -8.15 19.95
N ASN A 173 12.68 -8.69 19.06
CA ASN A 173 11.52 -8.03 18.47
C ASN A 173 10.17 -8.59 18.95
N LEU A 174 10.15 -9.23 20.10
CA LEU A 174 8.94 -9.82 20.67
C LEU A 174 8.22 -8.82 21.59
N SER A 175 6.89 -8.75 21.45
CA SER A 175 6.01 -8.09 22.44
C SER A 175 5.22 -9.17 23.17
N VAL A 176 5.55 -9.36 24.45
CA VAL A 176 4.90 -10.39 25.27
C VAL A 176 4.10 -9.72 26.39
N GLY A 177 2.81 -10.06 26.47
CA GLY A 177 1.98 -9.72 27.62
C GLY A 177 2.38 -10.61 28.80
N ALA A 178 2.92 -10.03 29.85
CA ALA A 178 3.14 -10.73 31.11
C ALA A 178 1.89 -10.61 32.01
N ASN A 179 1.82 -11.47 33.02
CA ASN A 179 0.70 -11.57 33.95
C ASN A 179 0.50 -10.29 34.78
N PHE A 180 -0.56 -10.25 35.59
CA PHE A 180 -0.83 -9.15 36.51
C PHE A 180 -0.01 -9.27 37.80
N ILE A 181 0.55 -8.16 38.28
CA ILE A 181 1.09 -8.05 39.62
C ILE A 181 0.01 -7.41 40.52
N ARG A 182 -0.41 -8.13 41.55
CA ARG A 182 -1.34 -7.61 42.56
C ARG A 182 -0.55 -7.00 43.73
N ARG A 183 -0.75 -5.73 44.00
CA ARG A 183 -0.14 -5.03 45.12
C ARG A 183 -1.15 -4.07 45.76
N SER A 184 -1.33 -4.19 47.07
CA SER A 184 -2.19 -3.29 47.88
C SER A 184 -3.63 -3.16 47.34
N GLY A 185 -4.23 -4.26 46.84
CA GLY A 185 -5.60 -4.26 46.30
C GLY A 185 -5.74 -3.78 44.86
N GLU A 186 -4.66 -3.35 44.24
CA GLU A 186 -4.60 -2.95 42.83
C GLU A 186 -3.94 -4.04 41.97
N SER A 187 -4.38 -4.14 40.70
CA SER A 187 -3.81 -5.06 39.72
C SER A 187 -3.06 -4.26 38.64
N TYR A 188 -1.76 -4.48 38.53
CA TYR A 188 -0.90 -3.86 37.52
C TYR A 188 -0.65 -4.87 36.37
N LEU A 189 -1.04 -4.50 35.17
CA LEU A 189 -0.71 -5.25 33.96
C LEU A 189 0.77 -5.05 33.64
N VAL A 190 1.55 -6.13 33.64
CA VAL A 190 2.95 -6.11 33.20
C VAL A 190 2.99 -6.42 31.70
N ARG A 191 3.57 -5.52 30.94
CA ARG A 191 3.79 -5.68 29.50
C ARG A 191 5.26 -5.44 29.18
N ALA A 192 5.90 -6.42 28.57
CA ALA A 192 7.21 -6.25 27.94
C ALA A 192 7.00 -5.88 26.47
N ASP A 193 7.24 -4.63 26.10
CA ASP A 193 7.24 -4.15 24.72
C ASP A 193 8.70 -4.04 24.24
N ALA A 194 9.21 -5.12 23.68
CA ALA A 194 10.56 -5.21 23.15
C ALA A 194 10.59 -4.98 21.62
N ARG A 195 9.53 -4.39 21.03
CA ARG A 195 9.53 -4.09 19.60
C ARG A 195 10.57 -3.04 19.25
N ILE A 196 11.44 -3.41 18.34
CA ILE A 196 12.52 -2.57 17.84
C ILE A 196 11.94 -1.36 17.08
N LYS A 197 12.42 -0.16 17.41
CA LYS A 197 11.97 1.11 16.81
C LYS A 197 13.08 1.85 16.06
N SER A 198 14.35 1.47 16.29
CA SER A 198 15.50 2.15 15.67
C SER A 198 16.65 1.18 15.37
N ALA A 199 17.53 1.60 14.46
CA ALA A 199 18.76 0.86 14.16
C ALA A 199 19.67 0.73 15.40
N ASP A 200 19.70 1.76 16.26
CA ASP A 200 20.47 1.74 17.50
C ASP A 200 19.95 0.71 18.51
N GLU A 201 18.66 0.46 18.53
CA GLU A 201 18.08 -0.60 19.38
C GLU A 201 18.49 -1.97 18.87
N ILE A 202 18.50 -2.18 17.52
CA ILE A 202 19.02 -3.42 16.93
C ILE A 202 20.48 -3.60 17.29
N ALA A 203 21.31 -2.54 17.15
CA ALA A 203 22.74 -2.62 17.44
C ALA A 203 23.04 -3.03 18.89
N ARG A 204 22.17 -2.65 19.82
CA ARG A 204 22.30 -2.98 21.25
C ARG A 204 21.72 -4.33 21.64
N ALA A 205 20.97 -4.98 20.76
CA ALA A 205 20.44 -6.33 21.04
C ALA A 205 21.57 -7.31 21.32
N VAL A 206 21.44 -8.09 22.40
CA VAL A 206 22.45 -9.07 22.82
C VAL A 206 22.21 -10.39 22.10
N ILE A 207 23.24 -10.88 21.40
CA ILE A 207 23.19 -12.18 20.70
C ILE A 207 23.50 -13.31 21.67
N ALA A 208 24.61 -13.19 22.39
CA ALA A 208 25.09 -14.21 23.30
C ALA A 208 25.95 -13.59 24.42
N GLN A 209 26.21 -14.37 25.46
CA GLN A 209 27.16 -14.00 26.48
C GLN A 209 28.34 -15.00 26.45
N ARG A 210 29.55 -14.51 26.33
CA ARG A 210 30.77 -15.31 26.33
C ARG A 210 31.67 -14.82 27.47
N GLN A 211 32.06 -15.73 28.34
CA GLN A 211 32.91 -15.44 29.53
C GLN A 211 32.38 -14.24 30.37
N GLY A 212 31.07 -14.12 30.51
CA GLY A 212 30.45 -13.05 31.27
C GLY A 212 30.30 -11.71 30.51
N VAL A 213 30.82 -11.59 29.29
CA VAL A 213 30.71 -10.38 28.46
C VAL A 213 29.59 -10.55 27.42
N PRO A 214 28.61 -9.64 27.36
CA PRO A 214 27.58 -9.67 26.34
C PRO A 214 28.14 -9.27 24.97
N ILE A 215 27.79 -10.03 23.94
CA ILE A 215 28.11 -9.74 22.54
C ILE A 215 26.83 -9.18 21.90
N THR A 216 26.92 -7.98 21.32
CA THR A 216 25.78 -7.31 20.71
C THR A 216 25.81 -7.40 19.18
N VAL A 217 24.65 -7.19 18.55
CA VAL A 217 24.51 -7.21 17.07
C VAL A 217 25.46 -6.20 16.42
N GLY A 218 25.59 -4.98 16.97
CA GLY A 218 26.47 -3.94 16.43
C GLY A 218 27.96 -4.28 16.46
N GLN A 219 28.39 -5.27 17.27
CA GLN A 219 29.79 -5.74 17.27
C GLN A 219 30.09 -6.69 16.09
N VAL A 220 29.09 -7.36 15.55
CA VAL A 220 29.25 -8.40 14.51
C VAL A 220 28.55 -8.06 13.20
N ALA A 221 27.79 -6.99 13.13
CA ALA A 221 27.03 -6.58 11.96
C ALA A 221 26.97 -5.05 11.81
N ASN A 222 26.80 -4.56 10.59
CA ASN A 222 26.39 -3.20 10.30
C ASN A 222 24.88 -3.13 10.20
N ILE A 223 24.27 -2.10 10.80
CA ILE A 223 22.83 -1.90 10.77
C ILE A 223 22.53 -0.62 10.01
N ASN A 224 21.79 -0.75 8.93
CA ASN A 224 21.40 0.36 8.07
C ASN A 224 19.88 0.43 7.93
N VAL A 225 19.36 1.63 7.72
CA VAL A 225 17.98 1.79 7.24
C VAL A 225 18.04 1.74 5.72
N GLY A 226 17.45 0.73 5.14
CA GLY A 226 17.42 0.50 3.70
C GLY A 226 16.00 0.36 3.16
N GLY A 227 15.92 -0.01 1.90
CA GLY A 227 14.68 -0.33 1.22
C GLY A 227 14.65 -1.79 0.79
N GLU A 228 13.50 -2.40 0.85
CA GLU A 228 13.27 -3.72 0.27
C GLU A 228 13.64 -3.73 -1.22
N LEU A 229 14.10 -4.89 -1.71
CA LEU A 229 14.33 -5.08 -3.13
C LEU A 229 13.00 -4.93 -3.89
N ARG A 230 12.89 -3.86 -4.66
CA ARG A 230 11.63 -3.56 -5.36
C ARG A 230 11.53 -4.26 -6.70
N SER A 231 10.31 -4.67 -7.07
CA SER A 231 9.98 -5.26 -8.36
C SER A 231 9.55 -4.25 -9.42
N GLY A 232 9.31 -2.99 -9.04
CA GLY A 232 8.84 -1.94 -9.93
C GLY A 232 9.11 -0.53 -9.42
N ALA A 233 8.93 0.44 -10.29
CA ALA A 233 9.05 1.87 -10.00
C ALA A 233 7.94 2.64 -10.70
N ALA A 234 7.57 3.79 -10.16
CA ALA A 234 6.66 4.73 -10.77
C ALA A 234 7.32 6.10 -10.90
N SER A 235 6.99 6.84 -11.95
CA SER A 235 7.49 8.21 -12.13
C SER A 235 6.40 9.11 -12.67
N ARG A 236 6.48 10.39 -12.34
CA ARG A 236 5.62 11.45 -12.86
C ARG A 236 6.47 12.69 -13.15
N ASN A 237 6.30 13.26 -14.34
CA ASN A 237 7.06 14.45 -14.79
C ASN A 237 8.59 14.31 -14.66
N GLY A 238 9.13 13.11 -14.87
CA GLY A 238 10.56 12.83 -14.76
C GLY A 238 11.07 12.55 -13.34
N TYR A 239 10.23 12.67 -12.32
CA TYR A 239 10.58 12.37 -10.93
C TYR A 239 9.97 11.04 -10.49
N GLU A 240 10.75 10.28 -9.73
CA GLU A 240 10.26 9.05 -9.15
C GLU A 240 9.27 9.34 -8.02
N THR A 241 8.18 8.57 -7.98
CA THR A 241 7.07 8.76 -7.06
C THR A 241 6.51 7.43 -6.58
N VAL A 242 5.51 7.47 -5.71
CA VAL A 242 4.69 6.33 -5.31
C VAL A 242 3.30 6.49 -5.91
N VAL A 243 2.78 5.44 -6.51
CA VAL A 243 1.41 5.41 -7.05
C VAL A 243 0.54 4.55 -6.16
N GLY A 244 -0.61 5.09 -5.78
CA GLY A 244 -1.70 4.34 -5.17
C GLY A 244 -2.80 4.05 -6.20
N SER A 245 -3.31 2.83 -6.19
CA SER A 245 -4.42 2.39 -7.04
C SER A 245 -5.57 1.87 -6.18
N ALA A 246 -6.73 2.52 -6.25
CA ALA A 246 -7.93 2.05 -5.55
C ALA A 246 -8.68 1.04 -6.40
N LEU A 247 -8.89 -0.15 -5.82
CA LEU A 247 -9.60 -1.28 -6.40
C LEU A 247 -11.03 -1.30 -5.88
N MET A 248 -12.01 -1.33 -6.78
CA MET A 248 -13.41 -1.47 -6.37
C MET A 248 -13.81 -2.94 -6.15
N LEU A 249 -14.80 -3.15 -5.29
CA LEU A 249 -15.46 -4.43 -5.11
C LEU A 249 -16.17 -4.87 -6.40
N VAL A 250 -16.13 -6.16 -6.67
CA VAL A 250 -16.91 -6.77 -7.77
C VAL A 250 -18.39 -6.45 -7.59
N GLY A 251 -19.03 -5.98 -8.66
CA GLY A 251 -20.45 -5.59 -8.67
C GLY A 251 -20.74 -4.18 -8.17
N ALA A 252 -19.74 -3.46 -7.66
CA ALA A 252 -19.90 -2.05 -7.29
C ALA A 252 -19.97 -1.13 -8.54
N ASN A 253 -20.52 0.07 -8.36
CA ASN A 253 -20.58 1.05 -9.43
C ASN A 253 -19.27 1.86 -9.47
N SER A 254 -18.51 1.73 -10.56
CA SER A 254 -17.19 2.34 -10.70
C SER A 254 -17.20 3.87 -10.59
N ARG A 255 -18.24 4.54 -11.07
CA ARG A 255 -18.40 5.99 -10.97
C ARG A 255 -18.56 6.42 -9.52
N THR A 256 -19.48 5.77 -8.78
CA THR A 256 -19.76 6.10 -7.38
C THR A 256 -18.55 5.86 -6.51
N VAL A 257 -17.88 4.71 -6.70
CA VAL A 257 -16.66 4.37 -5.93
C VAL A 257 -15.53 5.34 -6.26
N ALA A 258 -15.29 5.64 -7.54
CA ALA A 258 -14.23 6.59 -7.93
C ALA A 258 -14.49 8.01 -7.37
N GLN A 259 -15.74 8.44 -7.31
CA GLN A 259 -16.09 9.72 -6.68
C GLN A 259 -15.84 9.69 -5.18
N ALA A 260 -16.32 8.66 -4.48
CA ALA A 260 -16.10 8.50 -3.04
C ALA A 260 -14.61 8.44 -2.67
N VAL A 261 -13.79 7.77 -3.50
CA VAL A 261 -12.33 7.76 -3.35
C VAL A 261 -11.75 9.16 -3.54
N GLY A 262 -12.20 9.91 -4.56
CA GLY A 262 -11.76 11.28 -4.78
C GLY A 262 -12.08 12.19 -3.60
N ASP A 263 -13.31 12.14 -3.09
CA ASP A 263 -13.76 12.92 -1.93
C ASP A 263 -12.94 12.55 -0.68
N LYS A 264 -12.69 11.25 -0.47
CA LYS A 264 -11.87 10.78 0.64
C LYS A 264 -10.41 11.22 0.53
N LEU A 265 -9.84 11.27 -0.68
CA LEU A 265 -8.49 11.81 -0.88
C LEU A 265 -8.40 13.30 -0.52
N GLU A 266 -9.42 14.10 -0.79
CA GLU A 266 -9.45 15.52 -0.36
C GLU A 266 -9.48 15.66 1.18
N GLU A 267 -10.12 14.73 1.90
CA GLU A 267 -10.04 14.68 3.37
C GLU A 267 -8.63 14.29 3.84
N ILE A 268 -8.04 13.24 3.21
CA ILE A 268 -6.72 12.72 3.55
C ILE A 268 -5.62 13.76 3.31
N LYS A 269 -5.72 14.59 2.27
CA LYS A 269 -4.78 15.69 2.01
C LYS A 269 -4.55 16.59 3.22
N LYS A 270 -5.57 16.76 4.08
CA LYS A 270 -5.49 17.59 5.30
C LYS A 270 -4.66 16.94 6.41
N THR A 271 -4.42 15.64 6.30
CA THR A 271 -3.69 14.83 7.29
C THR A 271 -2.30 14.42 6.81
N LEU A 272 -1.90 14.87 5.63
CA LEU A 272 -0.60 14.56 5.08
C LEU A 272 0.51 15.34 5.79
N PRO A 273 1.70 14.74 5.88
CA PRO A 273 2.89 15.46 6.34
C PRO A 273 3.19 16.68 5.45
N PRO A 274 3.72 17.78 6.03
CA PRO A 274 4.10 18.96 5.28
C PRO A 274 5.04 18.62 4.11
N GLY A 275 4.79 19.21 2.95
CA GLY A 275 5.60 19.03 1.74
C GLY A 275 5.34 17.72 0.97
N VAL A 276 4.40 16.89 1.42
CA VAL A 276 3.91 15.71 0.68
C VAL A 276 2.51 16.00 0.13
N VAL A 277 2.30 15.68 -1.14
CA VAL A 277 1.03 15.90 -1.83
C VAL A 277 0.51 14.64 -2.50
N ILE A 278 -0.82 14.59 -2.65
CA ILE A 278 -1.50 13.57 -3.47
C ILE A 278 -1.99 14.25 -4.74
N VAL A 279 -1.65 13.67 -5.89
CA VAL A 279 -2.09 14.16 -7.20
C VAL A 279 -2.87 13.06 -7.91
N PRO A 280 -4.18 13.24 -8.18
CA PRO A 280 -4.94 12.31 -9.00
C PRO A 280 -4.34 12.19 -10.41
N THR A 281 -4.16 10.96 -10.88
CA THR A 281 -3.61 10.67 -12.20
C THR A 281 -4.63 10.01 -13.13
N LEU A 282 -5.51 9.16 -12.56
CA LEU A 282 -6.65 8.59 -13.25
C LEU A 282 -7.87 8.66 -12.35
N ASN A 283 -8.96 9.22 -12.87
CA ASN A 283 -10.27 9.21 -12.22
C ASN A 283 -11.32 8.70 -13.22
N ARG A 284 -11.79 7.48 -13.01
CA ARG A 284 -12.74 6.84 -13.90
C ARG A 284 -14.10 7.55 -13.95
N SER A 285 -14.49 8.24 -12.87
CA SER A 285 -15.72 9.03 -12.85
C SER A 285 -15.68 10.18 -13.85
N GLN A 286 -14.54 10.82 -14.03
CA GLN A 286 -14.36 11.91 -15.01
C GLN A 286 -14.52 11.42 -16.44
N LEU A 287 -13.95 10.23 -16.75
CA LEU A 287 -14.08 9.61 -18.06
C LEU A 287 -15.56 9.27 -18.37
N VAL A 288 -16.26 8.66 -17.41
CA VAL A 288 -17.69 8.34 -17.55
C VAL A 288 -18.52 9.61 -17.72
N MET A 289 -18.25 10.66 -16.95
CA MET A 289 -18.96 11.93 -17.08
C MET A 289 -18.71 12.63 -18.41
N ALA A 290 -17.49 12.59 -18.94
CA ALA A 290 -17.16 13.12 -20.25
C ALA A 290 -17.94 12.39 -21.35
N THR A 291 -18.04 11.06 -21.26
CA THR A 291 -18.83 10.24 -22.19
C THR A 291 -20.32 10.59 -22.12
N ILE A 292 -20.90 10.65 -20.92
CA ILE A 292 -22.32 11.02 -20.72
C ILE A 292 -22.58 12.42 -21.28
N LYS A 293 -21.71 13.38 -21.01
CA LYS A 293 -21.84 14.75 -21.53
C LYS A 293 -21.82 14.80 -23.05
N THR A 294 -20.94 14.02 -23.69
CA THR A 294 -20.85 13.93 -25.15
C THR A 294 -22.12 13.32 -25.73
N VAL A 295 -22.61 12.22 -25.16
CA VAL A 295 -23.85 11.58 -25.62
C VAL A 295 -25.05 12.50 -25.43
N ALA A 296 -25.18 13.14 -24.25
CA ALA A 296 -26.26 14.07 -24.00
C ALA A 296 -26.23 15.26 -24.97
N LYS A 297 -25.05 15.83 -25.25
CA LYS A 297 -24.87 16.89 -26.21
C LYS A 297 -25.33 16.45 -27.61
N ASN A 298 -24.86 15.31 -28.10
CA ASN A 298 -25.22 14.80 -29.43
C ASN A 298 -26.72 14.52 -29.53
N LEU A 299 -27.34 14.00 -28.45
CA LEU A 299 -28.78 13.74 -28.40
C LEU A 299 -29.59 15.06 -28.49
N VAL A 300 -29.18 16.07 -27.71
CA VAL A 300 -29.84 17.41 -27.73
C VAL A 300 -29.67 18.08 -29.12
N GLU A 301 -28.47 18.02 -29.70
CA GLU A 301 -28.22 18.57 -31.04
C GLU A 301 -29.04 17.84 -32.10
N GLY A 302 -29.13 16.49 -32.03
CA GLY A 302 -29.97 15.71 -32.92
C GLY A 302 -31.45 16.01 -32.79
N ALA A 303 -31.96 16.12 -31.54
CA ALA A 303 -33.35 16.51 -31.27
C ALA A 303 -33.66 17.92 -31.78
N ALA A 304 -32.75 18.87 -31.53
CA ALA A 304 -32.91 20.24 -32.04
C ALA A 304 -32.96 20.30 -33.56
N LEU A 305 -32.11 19.52 -34.25
CA LEU A 305 -32.12 19.42 -35.71
C LEU A 305 -33.47 18.89 -36.23
N VAL A 306 -34.00 17.83 -35.62
CA VAL A 306 -35.29 17.26 -35.94
C VAL A 306 -36.41 18.28 -35.77
N VAL A 307 -36.43 19.00 -34.64
CA VAL A 307 -37.42 20.09 -34.38
C VAL A 307 -37.31 21.19 -35.43
N VAL A 308 -36.11 21.60 -35.83
CA VAL A 308 -35.89 22.63 -36.88
C VAL A 308 -36.44 22.15 -38.23
N ILE A 309 -36.16 20.90 -38.61
CA ILE A 309 -36.65 20.33 -39.87
C ILE A 309 -38.20 20.23 -39.86
N LEU A 310 -38.77 19.74 -38.78
CA LEU A 310 -40.23 19.65 -38.64
C LEU A 310 -40.90 21.03 -38.61
N PHE A 311 -40.28 22.03 -37.99
CA PHE A 311 -40.75 23.41 -38.06
C PHE A 311 -40.72 23.94 -39.50
N ALA A 312 -39.66 23.70 -40.22
CA ALA A 312 -39.56 24.13 -41.61
C ALA A 312 -40.62 23.48 -42.52
N LEU A 313 -40.94 22.21 -42.26
CA LEU A 313 -41.93 21.43 -43.04
C LEU A 313 -43.39 21.76 -42.66
N LEU A 314 -43.66 21.88 -41.34
CA LEU A 314 -45.04 22.07 -40.82
C LEU A 314 -45.44 23.54 -40.66
N GLY A 315 -44.50 24.48 -40.72
CA GLY A 315 -44.74 25.90 -40.52
C GLY A 315 -45.28 26.27 -39.12
N ASN A 316 -45.31 25.33 -38.19
CA ASN A 316 -45.88 25.53 -36.86
C ASN A 316 -44.95 24.99 -35.78
N TRP A 317 -44.34 25.87 -34.99
CA TRP A 317 -43.35 25.50 -33.97
C TRP A 317 -43.92 24.64 -32.86
N ARG A 318 -45.21 24.82 -32.49
CA ARG A 318 -45.86 24.00 -31.44
C ARG A 318 -46.03 22.56 -31.89
N ALA A 319 -46.43 22.36 -33.14
CA ALA A 319 -46.50 21.00 -33.71
C ALA A 319 -45.11 20.33 -33.83
N ALA A 320 -44.08 21.08 -34.18
CA ALA A 320 -42.72 20.60 -34.29
C ALA A 320 -42.10 20.15 -32.94
N VAL A 321 -42.51 20.76 -31.82
CA VAL A 321 -42.04 20.41 -30.47
C VAL A 321 -42.83 19.22 -29.90
N ILE A 322 -44.08 19.03 -30.30
CA ILE A 322 -44.94 17.93 -29.81
C ILE A 322 -44.61 16.61 -30.53
N ALA A 323 -44.19 16.66 -31.81
CA ALA A 323 -43.79 15.48 -32.57
C ALA A 323 -42.42 14.96 -32.19
#